data_8b953c318611a14163665f86484bdf4c
#
_entry.id   8b953c318611a14163665f86484bdf4c
#
_cell.length_a   1.000
_cell.length_b   1.000
_cell.length_c   1.000
_cell.angle_alpha   90.00
_cell.angle_beta   90.00
_cell.angle_gamma   90.00
#
_symmetry.space_group_name_H-M   'P 1'
#
loop_
_entity.id
_entity.type
_entity.pdbx_description
1 polymer ?
#
loop_
_entity_poly.entity_id
_entity_poly.type
_entity_poly.pdbx_seq_one_letter_code
_entity_poly.pdbx_strand_id
1 'polypeptide(L)'
;EDAAKNPAGNSERQKVGDFYGACMDEAAVESAGLAPVQPWLAKIDAVGDRDALFVLSGEIQRLQASPFFDAEVFADLKDPNTVVAHFSQGGLGLPEREYYLATDAEKKTLRAAYEQHVTKMLVLSGLPPAEAAKQAKAILVFETALAKASRPIEAMRDVQKLHHRLDAPGLAKLTPKLPWERYFAA
;
A
#
# COMPACT_ATOMS: atom_id res chain seq x y z
N GLU A 1 24.53 -2.89 13.10
CA GLU A 1 25.80 -2.14 13.01
C GLU A 1 26.99 -3.06 13.24
N ASP A 2 27.07 -3.78 14.36
CA ASP A 2 28.18 -4.70 14.66
C ASP A 2 28.31 -5.81 13.59
N ALA A 3 27.21 -6.38 13.10
CA ALA A 3 27.23 -7.39 12.04
C ALA A 3 27.74 -6.84 10.69
N ALA A 4 27.53 -5.55 10.40
CA ALA A 4 28.06 -4.90 9.21
C ALA A 4 29.56 -4.61 9.32
N LYS A 5 30.04 -4.25 10.51
CA LYS A 5 31.48 -3.97 10.78
C LYS A 5 32.33 -5.24 10.92
N ASN A 6 31.70 -6.34 11.38
CA ASN A 6 32.39 -7.61 11.66
C ASN A 6 31.63 -8.77 11.01
N PRO A 7 31.67 -8.92 9.67
CA PRO A 7 31.03 -10.03 9.00
C PRO A 7 31.77 -11.32 9.39
N ALA A 8 31.25 -12.04 10.39
CA ALA A 8 31.69 -13.40 10.64
C ALA A 8 31.09 -14.27 9.55
N GLY A 9 31.84 -15.17 8.95
CA GLY A 9 31.39 -16.02 7.83
C GLY A 9 30.20 -16.94 8.09
N ASN A 10 29.30 -16.54 8.96
CA ASN A 10 28.00 -17.15 9.23
C ASN A 10 26.94 -16.43 8.39
N SER A 11 26.23 -17.18 7.59
CA SER A 11 25.22 -16.68 6.65
C SER A 11 24.15 -15.77 7.26
N GLU A 12 23.69 -16.01 8.49
CA GLU A 12 22.65 -15.21 9.13
C GLU A 12 23.17 -13.84 9.58
N ARG A 13 24.31 -13.84 10.25
CA ARG A 13 24.97 -12.57 10.68
C ARG A 13 25.40 -11.74 9.48
N GLN A 14 25.90 -12.38 8.43
CA GLN A 14 26.26 -11.71 7.19
C GLN A 14 25.03 -11.03 6.56
N LYS A 15 23.92 -11.76 6.39
CA LYS A 15 22.66 -11.19 5.84
C LYS A 15 22.18 -9.97 6.63
N VAL A 16 22.21 -10.03 7.96
CA VAL A 16 21.86 -8.89 8.81
C VAL A 16 22.81 -7.70 8.58
N GLY A 17 24.12 -7.97 8.47
CA GLY A 17 25.13 -6.96 8.20
C GLY A 17 24.96 -6.31 6.83
N ASP A 18 24.74 -7.11 5.80
CA ASP A 18 24.57 -6.67 4.41
C ASP A 18 23.29 -5.83 4.28
N PHE A 19 22.18 -6.29 4.89
CA PHE A 19 20.93 -5.54 4.91
C PHE A 19 21.07 -4.18 5.60
N TYR A 20 21.69 -4.15 6.78
CA TYR A 20 21.95 -2.90 7.50
C TYR A 20 22.87 -1.98 6.70
N GLY A 21 23.98 -2.53 6.16
CA GLY A 21 24.93 -1.79 5.36
C GLY A 21 24.29 -1.15 4.12
N ALA A 22 23.46 -1.91 3.40
CA ALA A 22 22.74 -1.41 2.23
C ALA A 22 21.75 -0.28 2.59
N CYS A 23 21.07 -0.38 3.75
CA CYS A 23 20.16 0.68 4.21
C CYS A 23 20.90 1.96 4.66
N MET A 24 22.14 1.84 5.14
CA MET A 24 22.93 2.96 5.65
C MET A 24 23.87 3.59 4.60
N ASP A 25 23.96 3.01 3.41
CA ASP A 25 24.74 3.57 2.30
C ASP A 25 23.95 4.66 1.56
N GLU A 26 23.86 5.83 2.19
CA GLU A 26 23.16 6.99 1.63
C GLU A 26 23.69 7.36 0.25
N ALA A 27 25.00 7.23 0.02
CA ALA A 27 25.61 7.57 -1.25
C ALA A 27 25.15 6.63 -2.37
N ALA A 28 25.03 5.34 -2.09
CA ALA A 28 24.50 4.38 -3.07
C ALA A 28 23.00 4.60 -3.31
N VAL A 29 22.21 4.91 -2.27
CA VAL A 29 20.77 5.23 -2.38
C VAL A 29 20.57 6.47 -3.25
N GLU A 30 21.27 7.55 -2.98
CA GLU A 30 21.19 8.79 -3.78
C GLU A 30 21.63 8.56 -5.23
N SER A 31 22.70 7.80 -5.46
CA SER A 31 23.17 7.46 -6.79
C SER A 31 22.16 6.59 -7.58
N ALA A 32 21.47 5.69 -6.91
CA ALA A 32 20.45 4.84 -7.53
C ALA A 32 19.20 5.65 -7.95
N GLY A 33 18.86 6.70 -7.20
CA GLY A 33 17.71 7.57 -7.47
C GLY A 33 16.42 6.76 -7.67
N LEU A 34 15.74 6.97 -8.81
CA LEU A 34 14.49 6.27 -9.16
C LEU A 34 14.69 4.89 -9.79
N ALA A 35 15.93 4.47 -10.11
CA ALA A 35 16.18 3.23 -10.84
C ALA A 35 15.49 1.99 -10.24
N PRO A 36 15.43 1.78 -8.90
CA PRO A 36 14.77 0.63 -8.31
C PRO A 36 13.25 0.60 -8.49
N VAL A 37 12.60 1.77 -8.59
CA VAL A 37 11.14 1.89 -8.72
C VAL A 37 10.68 2.12 -10.16
N GLN A 38 11.59 2.45 -11.07
CA GLN A 38 11.29 2.73 -12.47
C GLN A 38 10.50 1.60 -13.18
N PRO A 39 10.81 0.31 -12.98
CA PRO A 39 10.02 -0.77 -13.59
C PRO A 39 8.55 -0.78 -13.13
N TRP A 40 8.29 -0.37 -11.88
CA TRP A 40 6.94 -0.28 -11.33
C TRP A 40 6.19 0.94 -11.86
N LEU A 41 6.86 2.08 -11.96
CA LEU A 41 6.29 3.28 -12.59
C LEU A 41 5.90 2.98 -14.04
N ALA A 42 6.75 2.30 -14.81
CA ALA A 42 6.44 1.90 -16.18
C ALA A 42 5.22 0.96 -16.27
N LYS A 43 5.05 0.01 -15.32
CA LYS A 43 3.86 -0.84 -15.25
C LYS A 43 2.60 -0.04 -14.95
N ILE A 44 2.68 0.95 -14.05
CA ILE A 44 1.57 1.84 -13.71
C ILE A 44 1.17 2.68 -14.93
N ASP A 45 2.13 3.25 -15.64
CA ASP A 45 1.90 4.06 -16.83
C ASP A 45 1.28 3.25 -17.99
N ALA A 46 1.56 1.95 -18.05
CA ALA A 46 1.01 1.04 -19.05
C ALA A 46 -0.43 0.58 -18.75
N VAL A 47 -1.01 0.93 -17.60
CA VAL A 47 -2.38 0.54 -17.23
C VAL A 47 -3.39 1.23 -18.15
N GLY A 48 -4.07 0.45 -18.99
CA GLY A 48 -5.05 0.96 -19.94
C GLY A 48 -6.49 0.92 -19.46
N ASP A 49 -6.81 0.10 -18.46
CA ASP A 49 -8.17 -0.08 -17.97
C ASP A 49 -8.21 -0.48 -16.49
N ARG A 50 -9.42 -0.51 -15.93
CA ARG A 50 -9.65 -0.85 -14.52
C ARG A 50 -9.24 -2.28 -14.18
N ASP A 51 -9.42 -3.22 -15.09
CA ASP A 51 -9.11 -4.62 -14.86
C ASP A 51 -7.59 -4.82 -14.77
N ALA A 52 -6.84 -4.18 -15.67
CA ALA A 52 -5.38 -4.14 -15.63
C ALA A 52 -4.88 -3.49 -14.33
N LEU A 53 -5.51 -2.39 -13.89
CA LEU A 53 -5.18 -1.73 -12.62
C LEU A 53 -5.39 -2.68 -11.43
N PHE A 54 -6.50 -3.42 -11.41
CA PHE A 54 -6.81 -4.35 -10.34
C PHE A 54 -5.83 -5.54 -10.30
N VAL A 55 -5.43 -6.05 -11.46
CA VAL A 55 -4.42 -7.10 -11.56
C VAL A 55 -3.05 -6.58 -11.08
N LEU A 56 -2.64 -5.39 -11.54
CA LEU A 56 -1.39 -4.77 -11.08
C LEU A 56 -1.39 -4.53 -9.56
N SER A 57 -2.54 -4.23 -8.95
CA SER A 57 -2.61 -4.09 -7.49
C SER A 57 -2.27 -5.40 -6.76
N GLY A 58 -2.60 -6.56 -7.33
CA GLY A 58 -2.19 -7.88 -6.83
C GLY A 58 -0.67 -8.08 -6.88
N GLU A 59 -0.02 -7.70 -7.99
CA GLU A 59 1.44 -7.73 -8.08
C GLU A 59 2.11 -6.82 -7.04
N ILE A 60 1.58 -5.61 -6.85
CA ILE A 60 2.11 -4.62 -5.90
C ILE A 60 1.93 -5.09 -4.46
N GLN A 61 0.82 -5.74 -4.12
CA GLN A 61 0.58 -6.29 -2.78
C GLN A 61 1.58 -7.37 -2.39
N ARG A 62 2.16 -8.11 -3.33
CA ARG A 62 3.28 -9.03 -3.05
C ARG A 62 4.54 -8.32 -2.55
N LEU A 63 4.65 -7.00 -2.78
CA LEU A 63 5.71 -6.14 -2.26
C LEU A 63 5.35 -5.48 -0.92
N GLN A 64 4.29 -5.94 -0.25
CA GLN A 64 3.79 -5.36 1.00
C GLN A 64 3.25 -3.93 0.85
N ALA A 65 2.83 -3.53 -0.35
CA ALA A 65 2.18 -2.25 -0.58
C ALA A 65 0.69 -2.45 -0.92
N SER A 66 -0.18 -1.68 -0.30
CA SER A 66 -1.64 -1.85 -0.36
C SER A 66 -2.31 -0.65 -1.05
N PRO A 67 -2.40 -0.64 -2.39
CA PRO A 67 -2.88 0.54 -3.12
C PRO A 67 -4.36 0.89 -2.85
N PHE A 68 -5.22 -0.09 -2.59
CA PHE A 68 -6.67 0.11 -2.44
C PHE A 68 -7.27 -0.57 -1.23
N PHE A 69 -6.75 -1.72 -0.84
CA PHE A 69 -7.16 -2.53 0.31
C PHE A 69 -5.99 -3.41 0.75
N ASP A 70 -6.01 -3.86 1.98
CA ASP A 70 -5.01 -4.77 2.49
C ASP A 70 -5.37 -6.22 2.13
N ALA A 71 -4.36 -7.01 1.76
CA ALA A 71 -4.50 -8.44 1.50
C ALA A 71 -3.36 -9.19 2.22
N GLU A 72 -3.72 -10.11 3.09
CA GLU A 72 -2.80 -10.89 3.89
C GLU A 72 -3.22 -12.36 3.89
N VAL A 73 -2.28 -13.27 4.16
CA VAL A 73 -2.55 -14.70 4.25
C VAL A 73 -2.16 -15.19 5.63
N PHE A 74 -3.16 -15.61 6.40
CA PHE A 74 -2.95 -16.18 7.74
C PHE A 74 -4.12 -17.10 8.14
N ALA A 75 -4.09 -17.63 9.36
CA ALA A 75 -5.12 -18.52 9.85
C ALA A 75 -6.50 -17.84 9.93
N ASP A 76 -7.56 -18.57 9.59
CA ASP A 76 -8.93 -18.11 9.77
C ASP A 76 -9.20 -17.77 11.24
N LEU A 77 -9.88 -16.65 11.49
CA LEU A 77 -10.15 -16.14 12.84
C LEU A 77 -11.01 -17.08 13.69
N LYS A 78 -11.75 -18.01 13.07
CA LYS A 78 -12.63 -18.98 13.75
C LYS A 78 -12.15 -20.42 13.61
N ASP A 79 -11.21 -20.69 12.70
CA ASP A 79 -10.61 -22.01 12.50
C ASP A 79 -9.10 -21.88 12.28
N PRO A 80 -8.30 -21.94 13.33
CA PRO A 80 -6.85 -21.74 13.25
C PRO A 80 -6.10 -22.80 12.44
N ASN A 81 -6.75 -23.90 12.08
CA ASN A 81 -6.16 -24.94 11.22
C ASN A 81 -6.36 -24.68 9.72
N THR A 82 -7.16 -23.68 9.37
CA THR A 82 -7.40 -23.29 7.98
C THR A 82 -6.70 -21.98 7.68
N VAL A 83 -5.87 -21.94 6.64
CA VAL A 83 -5.23 -20.72 6.16
C VAL A 83 -6.10 -20.13 5.05
N VAL A 84 -6.35 -18.82 5.14
CA VAL A 84 -7.21 -18.08 4.19
C VAL A 84 -6.58 -16.75 3.81
N ALA A 85 -7.00 -16.19 2.67
CA ALA A 85 -6.70 -14.80 2.33
C ALA A 85 -7.65 -13.88 3.10
N HIS A 86 -7.08 -12.92 3.81
CA HIS A 86 -7.81 -11.86 4.50
C HIS A 86 -7.76 -10.58 3.69
N PHE A 87 -8.92 -10.01 3.42
CA PHE A 87 -9.05 -8.70 2.78
C PHE A 87 -9.62 -7.71 3.79
N SER A 88 -8.97 -6.58 3.94
CA SER A 88 -9.43 -5.51 4.83
C SER A 88 -9.33 -4.14 4.17
N GLN A 89 -9.96 -3.14 4.80
CA GLN A 89 -9.88 -1.77 4.32
C GLN A 89 -8.44 -1.27 4.36
N GLY A 90 -8.01 -0.55 3.33
CA GLY A 90 -6.65 -0.02 3.16
C GLY A 90 -6.62 1.09 2.12
N GLY A 91 -5.46 1.38 1.55
CA GLY A 91 -5.28 2.35 0.47
C GLY A 91 -5.35 3.81 0.92
N LEU A 92 -5.17 4.09 2.22
CA LEU A 92 -5.07 5.44 2.77
C LEU A 92 -3.61 5.78 3.04
N GLY A 93 -3.15 6.95 2.60
CA GLY A 93 -1.82 7.44 2.91
C GLY A 93 -1.71 8.09 4.29
N LEU A 94 -2.81 8.59 4.87
CA LEU A 94 -2.92 9.00 6.27
C LEU A 94 -3.45 7.83 7.13
N PRO A 95 -3.18 7.81 8.45
CA PRO A 95 -3.33 6.62 9.30
C PRO A 95 -4.73 6.00 9.32
N GLU A 96 -5.80 6.79 9.22
CA GLU A 96 -7.17 6.28 9.25
C GLU A 96 -8.19 7.32 8.76
N ARG A 97 -9.45 6.93 8.61
CA ARG A 97 -10.52 7.71 7.98
C ARG A 97 -10.75 9.09 8.59
N GLU A 98 -10.61 9.26 9.90
CA GLU A 98 -10.90 10.55 10.57
C GLU A 98 -9.89 11.63 10.17
N TYR A 99 -8.69 11.25 9.75
CA TYR A 99 -7.74 12.21 9.19
C TYR A 99 -8.24 12.89 7.91
N TYR A 100 -9.12 12.23 7.16
CA TYR A 100 -9.75 12.76 5.95
C TYR A 100 -11.07 13.48 6.22
N LEU A 101 -11.85 13.04 7.20
CA LEU A 101 -13.25 13.46 7.39
C LEU A 101 -13.44 14.51 8.48
N ALA A 102 -12.62 14.52 9.52
CA ALA A 102 -12.72 15.46 10.61
C ALA A 102 -12.52 16.91 10.15
N THR A 103 -13.24 17.83 10.78
CA THR A 103 -13.31 19.25 10.37
C THR A 103 -12.53 20.19 11.28
N ASP A 104 -11.90 19.67 12.34
CA ASP A 104 -11.05 20.44 13.23
C ASP A 104 -9.82 21.04 12.52
N ALA A 105 -9.22 22.08 13.11
CA ALA A 105 -8.13 22.83 12.51
C ALA A 105 -6.86 21.98 12.36
N GLU A 106 -6.60 21.08 13.32
CA GLU A 106 -5.42 20.20 13.30
C GLU A 106 -5.45 19.26 12.10
N LYS A 107 -6.56 18.55 11.91
CA LYS A 107 -6.72 17.61 10.77
C LYS A 107 -6.72 18.33 9.42
N LYS A 108 -7.28 19.52 9.34
CA LYS A 108 -7.21 20.37 8.13
C LYS A 108 -5.75 20.73 7.80
N THR A 109 -4.98 21.15 8.79
CA THR A 109 -3.57 21.48 8.62
C THR A 109 -2.77 20.27 8.17
N LEU A 110 -3.02 19.10 8.78
CA LEU A 110 -2.35 17.86 8.42
C LEU A 110 -2.66 17.43 6.98
N ARG A 111 -3.93 17.51 6.53
CA ARG A 111 -4.28 17.22 5.13
C ARG A 111 -3.58 18.16 4.15
N ALA A 112 -3.47 19.44 4.48
CA ALA A 112 -2.75 20.40 3.64
C ALA A 112 -1.26 20.06 3.55
N ALA A 113 -0.63 19.66 4.66
CA ALA A 113 0.75 19.22 4.68
C ALA A 113 0.94 17.90 3.89
N TYR A 114 0.00 16.97 4.00
CA TYR A 114 -0.02 15.73 3.24
C TYR A 114 -0.13 15.97 1.73
N GLU A 115 -1.05 16.85 1.29
CA GLU A 115 -1.16 17.24 -0.13
C GLU A 115 0.16 17.83 -0.67
N GLN A 116 0.85 18.65 0.13
CA GLN A 116 2.16 19.19 -0.23
C GLN A 116 3.22 18.10 -0.30
N HIS A 117 3.20 17.14 0.62
CA HIS A 117 4.11 16.00 0.60
C HIS A 117 3.90 15.15 -0.65
N VAL A 118 2.66 14.77 -0.97
CA VAL A 118 2.34 14.02 -2.20
C VAL A 118 2.79 14.78 -3.44
N THR A 119 2.57 16.11 -3.49
CA THR A 119 3.06 16.94 -4.59
C THR A 119 4.58 16.83 -4.76
N LYS A 120 5.35 16.91 -3.66
CA LYS A 120 6.81 16.76 -3.69
C LYS A 120 7.23 15.38 -4.20
N MET A 121 6.58 14.33 -3.73
CA MET A 121 6.88 12.94 -4.18
C MET A 121 6.62 12.79 -5.68
N LEU A 122 5.54 13.33 -6.20
CA LEU A 122 5.22 13.31 -7.63
C LEU A 122 6.23 14.11 -8.46
N VAL A 123 6.71 15.26 -7.96
CA VAL A 123 7.79 16.02 -8.62
C VAL A 123 9.09 15.21 -8.64
N LEU A 124 9.44 14.56 -7.53
CA LEU A 124 10.61 13.68 -7.46
C LEU A 124 10.49 12.47 -8.41
N SER A 125 9.27 11.99 -8.67
CA SER A 125 9.03 10.93 -9.68
C SER A 125 9.11 11.43 -11.13
N GLY A 126 9.34 12.73 -11.35
CA GLY A 126 9.56 13.32 -12.67
C GLY A 126 8.38 14.11 -13.23
N LEU A 127 7.27 14.25 -12.50
CA LEU A 127 6.14 15.06 -12.98
C LEU A 127 6.45 16.56 -12.93
N PRO A 128 5.97 17.36 -13.90
CA PRO A 128 6.02 18.80 -13.83
C PRO A 128 5.27 19.33 -12.58
N PRO A 129 5.76 20.36 -11.86
CA PRO A 129 5.19 20.82 -10.61
C PRO A 129 3.68 21.13 -10.65
N ALA A 130 3.19 21.75 -11.74
CA ALA A 130 1.79 22.07 -11.91
C ALA A 130 0.90 20.82 -12.04
N GLU A 131 1.37 19.81 -12.77
CA GLU A 131 0.67 18.53 -12.91
C GLU A 131 0.73 17.73 -11.61
N ALA A 132 1.88 17.70 -10.94
CA ALA A 132 2.04 17.07 -9.63
C ALA A 132 1.06 17.63 -8.60
N ALA A 133 0.91 18.97 -8.53
CA ALA A 133 -0.05 19.61 -7.62
C ALA A 133 -1.52 19.25 -7.96
N LYS A 134 -1.86 19.16 -9.24
CA LYS A 134 -3.19 18.73 -9.68
C LYS A 134 -3.46 17.27 -9.32
N GLN A 135 -2.50 16.37 -9.54
CA GLN A 135 -2.62 14.97 -9.22
C GLN A 135 -2.66 14.72 -7.70
N ALA A 136 -1.89 15.45 -6.89
CA ALA A 136 -1.95 15.37 -5.44
C ALA A 136 -3.35 15.67 -4.90
N LYS A 137 -4.02 16.68 -5.45
CA LYS A 137 -5.43 16.97 -5.12
C LYS A 137 -6.36 15.84 -5.51
N ALA A 138 -6.18 15.26 -6.69
CA ALA A 138 -6.99 14.13 -7.14
C ALA A 138 -6.79 12.89 -6.25
N ILE A 139 -5.56 12.61 -5.82
CA ILE A 139 -5.24 11.54 -4.85
C ILE A 139 -5.98 11.80 -3.53
N LEU A 140 -5.90 13.00 -2.96
CA LEU A 140 -6.58 13.32 -1.71
C LEU A 140 -8.11 13.18 -1.82
N VAL A 141 -8.70 13.54 -2.97
CA VAL A 141 -10.14 13.32 -3.24
C VAL A 141 -10.46 11.82 -3.30
N PHE A 142 -9.64 11.03 -3.97
CA PHE A 142 -9.81 9.59 -4.08
C PHE A 142 -9.69 8.91 -2.70
N GLU A 143 -8.66 9.19 -1.94
CA GLU A 143 -8.46 8.66 -0.59
C GLU A 143 -9.58 9.11 0.37
N THR A 144 -10.10 10.33 0.22
CA THR A 144 -11.28 10.79 0.97
C THR A 144 -12.51 9.93 0.64
N ALA A 145 -12.68 9.49 -0.60
CA ALA A 145 -13.76 8.58 -0.97
C ALA A 145 -13.56 7.18 -0.34
N LEU A 146 -12.34 6.65 -0.33
CA LEU A 146 -12.01 5.41 0.39
C LEU A 146 -12.26 5.55 1.90
N ALA A 147 -11.83 6.66 2.50
CA ALA A 147 -12.06 6.95 3.92
C ALA A 147 -13.55 6.98 4.28
N LYS A 148 -14.40 7.54 3.41
CA LYS A 148 -15.86 7.52 3.59
C LYS A 148 -16.43 6.10 3.53
N ALA A 149 -15.89 5.23 2.70
CA ALA A 149 -16.29 3.84 2.60
C ALA A 149 -15.73 2.97 3.73
N SER A 150 -14.66 3.40 4.40
CA SER A 150 -14.01 2.68 5.49
C SER A 150 -14.81 2.78 6.80
N ARG A 151 -14.73 1.74 7.62
CA ARG A 151 -15.29 1.72 8.98
C ARG A 151 -14.43 2.55 9.95
N PRO A 152 -15.02 3.15 10.99
CA PRO A 152 -14.24 3.77 12.07
C PRO A 152 -13.37 2.74 12.79
N ILE A 153 -12.25 3.20 13.35
CA ILE A 153 -11.27 2.31 14.01
C ILE A 153 -11.88 1.53 15.20
N GLU A 154 -12.85 2.11 15.89
CA GLU A 154 -13.54 1.45 16.98
C GLU A 154 -14.34 0.22 16.49
N ALA A 155 -14.92 0.31 15.30
CA ALA A 155 -15.66 -0.79 14.69
C ALA A 155 -14.74 -1.93 14.20
N MET A 156 -13.46 -1.66 14.01
CA MET A 156 -12.45 -2.66 13.61
C MET A 156 -11.99 -3.55 14.78
N ARG A 157 -12.39 -3.24 16.01
CA ARG A 157 -12.04 -4.05 17.19
C ARG A 157 -12.96 -5.26 17.40
N ASP A 158 -14.13 -5.26 16.79
CA ASP A 158 -15.10 -6.36 16.92
C ASP A 158 -14.84 -7.42 15.82
N VAL A 159 -13.91 -8.32 16.11
CA VAL A 159 -13.48 -9.39 15.19
C VAL A 159 -14.66 -10.25 14.71
N GLN A 160 -15.69 -10.46 15.59
CA GLN A 160 -16.85 -11.27 15.22
C GLN A 160 -17.69 -10.61 14.11
N LYS A 161 -17.78 -9.27 14.12
CA LYS A 161 -18.48 -8.51 13.09
C LYS A 161 -17.65 -8.31 11.82
N LEU A 162 -16.34 -8.57 11.87
CA LEU A 162 -15.45 -8.46 10.71
C LEU A 162 -15.28 -9.76 9.95
N HIS A 163 -15.60 -10.89 10.59
CA HIS A 163 -15.44 -12.21 9.96
C HIS A 163 -16.55 -12.50 8.95
N HIS A 164 -16.26 -12.33 7.68
CA HIS A 164 -17.15 -12.62 6.54
C HIS A 164 -16.47 -13.60 5.59
N ARG A 165 -16.51 -14.90 5.94
CA ARG A 165 -15.91 -15.94 5.10
C ARG A 165 -16.70 -16.13 3.81
N LEU A 166 -16.00 -16.05 2.68
CA LEU A 166 -16.52 -16.29 1.35
C LEU A 166 -15.63 -17.30 0.62
N ASP A 167 -16.20 -18.07 -0.26
CA ASP A 167 -15.46 -18.80 -1.29
C ASP A 167 -15.23 -17.91 -2.54
N ALA A 168 -14.47 -18.39 -3.50
CA ALA A 168 -14.15 -17.62 -4.70
C ALA A 168 -15.43 -17.23 -5.52
N PRO A 169 -16.43 -18.12 -5.70
CA PRO A 169 -17.70 -17.72 -6.30
C PRO A 169 -18.45 -16.65 -5.50
N GLY A 170 -18.46 -16.73 -4.17
CA GLY A 170 -19.08 -15.74 -3.28
C GLY A 170 -18.41 -14.37 -3.40
N LEU A 171 -17.09 -14.33 -3.46
CA LEU A 171 -16.32 -13.10 -3.66
C LEU A 171 -16.62 -12.48 -5.05
N ALA A 172 -16.64 -13.29 -6.11
CA ALA A 172 -16.97 -12.85 -7.45
C ALA A 172 -18.43 -12.31 -7.54
N LYS A 173 -19.36 -12.94 -6.82
CA LYS A 173 -20.75 -12.47 -6.74
C LYS A 173 -20.87 -11.14 -5.99
N LEU A 174 -20.09 -10.94 -4.91
CA LEU A 174 -20.08 -9.71 -4.14
C LEU A 174 -19.54 -8.53 -4.97
N THR A 175 -18.55 -8.78 -5.80
CA THR A 175 -17.86 -7.75 -6.59
C THR A 175 -17.71 -8.20 -8.07
N PRO A 176 -18.84 -8.32 -8.81
CA PRO A 176 -18.85 -8.96 -10.14
C PRO A 176 -18.08 -8.20 -11.22
N LYS A 177 -17.66 -6.98 -10.92
CA LYS A 177 -16.90 -6.14 -11.86
C LYS A 177 -15.37 -6.25 -11.66
N LEU A 178 -14.90 -7.06 -10.71
CA LEU A 178 -13.48 -7.23 -10.43
C LEU A 178 -12.98 -8.60 -10.91
N PRO A 179 -11.86 -8.66 -11.64
CA PRO A 179 -11.34 -9.90 -12.22
C PRO A 179 -10.51 -10.69 -11.19
N TRP A 180 -11.15 -11.25 -10.16
CA TRP A 180 -10.47 -11.94 -9.05
C TRP A 180 -9.55 -13.08 -9.47
N GLU A 181 -9.94 -13.88 -10.48
CA GLU A 181 -9.08 -14.97 -10.97
C GLU A 181 -7.74 -14.42 -11.48
N ARG A 182 -7.77 -13.32 -12.22
CA ARG A 182 -6.56 -12.67 -12.73
C ARG A 182 -5.75 -12.01 -11.61
N TYR A 183 -6.43 -11.44 -10.62
CA TYR A 183 -5.78 -10.87 -9.44
C TYR A 183 -5.03 -11.93 -8.63
N PHE A 184 -5.63 -13.10 -8.38
CA PHE A 184 -4.97 -14.18 -7.64
C PHE A 184 -3.87 -14.88 -8.45
N ALA A 185 -3.87 -14.76 -9.76
CA ALA A 185 -2.82 -15.30 -10.64
C ALA A 185 -1.61 -14.35 -10.79
N ALA A 186 -1.75 -13.09 -10.42
CA ALA A 186 -0.69 -12.08 -10.49
C ALA A 186 0.25 -12.17 -9.30
#